data_b3771e8508f5a41c2d287d9a96b7ad02
#
_entry.id   b3771e8508f5a41c2d287d9a96b7ad02
#
_cell.length_a   1.000
_cell.length_b   1.000
_cell.length_c   1.000
_cell.angle_alpha   90.00
_cell.angle_beta   90.00
_cell.angle_gamma   90.00
#
_symmetry.space_group_name_H-M   'P 1'
#
loop_
_entity.id
_entity.type
_entity.pdbx_description
1 polymer ?
#
loop_
_entity_poly.entity_id
_entity_poly.type
_entity_poly.pdbx_seq_one_letter_code
_entity_poly.pdbx_strand_id
1 'polypeptide(L)' 'MVTVTNIKKHNSGDQIKVTATLASVGNAETWIVPHLTTIEDVSITCTTDDTISASFSGSTITFADGASLAGTIAVYGR' A
#
# COMPACT_ATOMS: atom_id res chain seq x y z
N MET A 1 5.18 -13.16 3.76
CA MET A 1 5.76 -11.82 3.52
C MET A 1 5.05 -11.17 2.35
N VAL A 2 4.70 -9.91 2.50
CA VAL A 2 4.04 -9.19 1.42
C VAL A 2 4.99 -8.99 0.25
N THR A 3 4.49 -9.25 -0.95
CA THR A 3 5.23 -9.00 -2.19
C THR A 3 4.59 -7.81 -2.89
N VAL A 4 5.38 -6.81 -3.22
CA VAL A 4 4.90 -5.60 -3.89
C VAL A 4 5.57 -5.50 -5.24
N THR A 5 4.76 -5.43 -6.29
CA THR A 5 5.25 -5.37 -7.68
C THR A 5 4.53 -4.25 -8.43
N ASN A 6 5.00 -3.97 -9.65
CA ASN A 6 4.38 -2.96 -10.52
C ASN A 6 4.27 -1.58 -9.86
N ILE A 7 5.30 -1.19 -9.11
CA ILE A 7 5.31 0.09 -8.42
C ILE A 7 5.42 1.21 -9.45
N LYS A 8 4.46 2.14 -9.41
CA LYS A 8 4.44 3.28 -10.31
C LYS A 8 4.23 4.56 -9.51
N LYS A 9 4.94 5.60 -9.90
CA LYS A 9 4.84 6.92 -9.29
C LYS A 9 4.12 7.86 -10.24
N HIS A 10 3.16 8.60 -9.72
CA HIS A 10 2.44 9.62 -10.47
C HIS A 10 2.49 10.93 -9.69
N ASN A 11 2.86 12.01 -10.34
CA ASN A 11 2.79 13.34 -9.75
C ASN A 11 1.41 13.93 -10.04
N SER A 12 0.78 14.48 -9.01
CA SER A 12 -0.54 15.07 -9.13
C SER A 12 -0.58 16.36 -8.32
N GLY A 13 -0.02 17.42 -8.88
CA GLY A 13 0.06 18.72 -8.19
C GLY A 13 0.91 18.63 -6.93
N ASP A 14 0.29 18.90 -5.79
CA ASP A 14 0.98 18.91 -4.51
C ASP A 14 1.12 17.52 -3.89
N GLN A 15 0.57 16.50 -4.53
CA GLN A 15 0.63 15.13 -4.02
C GLN A 15 1.33 14.22 -5.02
N ILE A 16 1.93 13.18 -4.46
CA ILE A 16 2.49 12.07 -5.24
C ILE A 16 1.60 10.87 -5.01
N LYS A 17 1.21 10.20 -6.09
CA LYS A 17 0.46 8.95 -6.01
C LYS A 17 1.39 7.81 -6.38
N VAL A 18 1.46 6.80 -5.52
CA VAL A 18 2.22 5.59 -5.79
C VAL A 18 1.24 4.43 -5.88
N THR A 19 1.25 3.72 -6.99
CA THR A 19 0.39 2.54 -7.16
C THR A 19 1.26 1.29 -7.24
N ALA A 20 0.73 0.19 -6.76
CA ALA A 20 1.45 -1.07 -6.76
C ALA A 20 0.48 -2.24 -6.72
N THR A 21 0.99 -3.42 -7.04
CA THR A 21 0.25 -4.67 -6.91
C THR A 21 0.76 -5.41 -5.68
N LEU A 22 -0.15 -5.85 -4.84
CA LEU A 22 0.17 -6.59 -3.62
C LEU A 22 -0.11 -8.06 -3.81
N ALA A 23 0.72 -8.90 -3.20
CA ALA A 23 0.51 -10.34 -3.15
C ALA A 23 1.02 -10.86 -1.80
N SER A 24 0.40 -11.93 -1.31
CA SER A 24 0.80 -12.58 -0.06
C SER A 24 0.79 -11.62 1.13
N VAL A 25 -0.18 -10.74 1.20
CA VAL A 25 -0.31 -9.80 2.32
C VAL A 25 -0.69 -10.55 3.57
N GLY A 26 0.13 -10.45 4.60
CA GLY A 26 -0.12 -11.09 5.88
C GLY A 26 -0.41 -10.09 6.97
N ASN A 27 -0.88 -10.58 8.12
CA ASN A 27 -1.15 -9.75 9.28
C ASN A 27 0.16 -9.18 9.83
N ALA A 28 0.14 -7.91 10.20
CA ALA A 28 1.29 -7.18 10.78
C ALA A 28 2.50 -7.08 9.84
N GLU A 29 2.31 -7.27 8.56
CA GLU A 29 3.37 -7.05 7.59
C GLU A 29 3.53 -5.56 7.30
N THR A 30 4.73 -5.15 6.94
CA THR A 30 5.02 -3.75 6.68
C THR A 30 5.62 -3.56 5.29
N TRP A 31 5.42 -2.38 4.74
CA TRP A 31 6.01 -1.97 3.48
C TRP A 31 6.40 -0.50 3.56
N ILE A 32 7.66 -0.22 3.26
CA ILE A 32 8.16 1.15 3.17
C ILE A 32 7.92 1.62 1.74
N VAL A 33 7.06 2.64 1.58
CA VAL A 33 6.67 3.11 0.26
C VAL A 33 7.80 3.93 -0.34
N PRO A 34 8.31 3.55 -1.53
CA PRO A 34 9.32 4.36 -2.20
C PRO A 34 8.69 5.67 -2.72
N HIS A 35 9.52 6.65 -2.97
CA HIS A 35 9.13 7.94 -3.55
C HIS A 35 8.33 8.85 -2.62
N LEU A 36 7.97 8.40 -1.42
CA LEU A 36 7.24 9.21 -0.45
C LEU A 36 8.04 9.35 0.82
N THR A 37 7.95 10.52 1.45
CA THR A 37 8.48 10.75 2.79
C THR A 37 7.37 10.76 3.83
N THR A 38 6.17 11.16 3.43
CA THR A 38 5.01 11.21 4.32
C THR A 38 3.79 10.71 3.56
N ILE A 39 3.12 9.70 4.08
CA ILE A 39 1.88 9.17 3.52
C ILE A 39 0.73 9.98 4.09
N GLU A 40 -0.20 10.38 3.23
CA GLU A 40 -1.39 11.13 3.64
C GLU A 40 -2.66 10.30 3.51
N ASP A 41 -2.69 9.36 2.58
CA ASP A 41 -3.85 8.50 2.39
C ASP A 41 -3.44 7.20 1.71
N VAL A 42 -4.20 6.14 1.97
CA VAL A 42 -3.97 4.82 1.38
C VAL A 42 -5.30 4.23 0.97
N SER A 43 -5.36 3.72 -0.25
CA SER A 43 -6.54 3.03 -0.75
C SER A 43 -6.12 1.65 -1.25
N ILE A 44 -6.75 0.61 -0.74
CA ILE A 44 -6.45 -0.77 -1.11
C ILE A 44 -7.70 -1.42 -1.68
N THR A 45 -7.56 -2.02 -2.87
CA THR A 45 -8.61 -2.81 -3.48
C THR A 45 -8.16 -4.27 -3.49
N CYS A 46 -8.89 -5.11 -2.76
CA CYS A 46 -8.58 -6.53 -2.70
C CYS A 46 -9.19 -7.24 -3.89
N THR A 47 -8.44 -8.18 -4.50
CA THR A 47 -8.92 -8.95 -5.64
C THR A 47 -9.73 -10.19 -5.20
N THR A 48 -9.75 -10.48 -3.91
CA THR A 48 -10.56 -11.54 -3.33
C THR A 48 -11.77 -10.93 -2.62
N ASP A 49 -12.66 -11.77 -2.10
CA ASP A 49 -13.85 -11.29 -1.36
C ASP A 49 -13.51 -10.90 0.07
N ASP A 50 -12.30 -10.48 0.33
CA ASP A 50 -11.85 -10.12 1.65
C ASP A 50 -11.38 -8.67 1.68
N THR A 51 -11.09 -8.16 2.86
CA THR A 51 -10.66 -6.79 3.06
C THR A 51 -9.27 -6.77 3.68
N ILE A 52 -8.41 -5.93 3.14
CA ILE A 52 -7.10 -5.67 3.71
C ILE A 52 -7.17 -4.33 4.43
N SER A 53 -6.92 -4.35 5.73
CA SER A 53 -6.82 -3.12 6.52
C SER A 53 -5.37 -2.71 6.62
N ALA A 54 -5.11 -1.40 6.66
CA ALA A 54 -3.77 -0.90 6.78
C ALA A 54 -3.76 0.39 7.58
N SER A 55 -2.67 0.59 8.30
CA SER A 55 -2.36 1.87 8.94
C SER A 55 -1.02 2.35 8.41
N PHE A 56 -0.72 3.62 8.58
CA PHE A 56 0.53 4.16 8.10
C PHE A 56 1.11 5.18 9.07
N SER A 57 2.43 5.28 9.04
CA SER A 57 3.18 6.27 9.82
C SER A 57 4.41 6.66 9.00
N GLY A 58 4.59 7.96 8.75
CA GLY A 58 5.67 8.41 7.89
C GLY A 58 5.51 7.83 6.48
N SER A 59 6.46 7.04 6.04
CA SER A 59 6.40 6.35 4.74
C SER A 59 6.20 4.85 4.87
N THR A 60 5.87 4.36 6.06
CA THR A 60 5.70 2.93 6.33
C THR A 60 4.23 2.59 6.45
N ILE A 61 3.79 1.55 5.74
CA ILE A 61 2.45 1.00 5.84
C ILE A 61 2.52 -0.31 6.60
N THR A 62 1.63 -0.48 7.58
CA THR A 62 1.47 -1.74 8.31
C THR A 62 0.13 -2.36 7.93
N PHE A 63 0.17 -3.56 7.39
CA PHE A 63 -1.04 -4.29 6.99
C PHE A 63 -1.60 -5.07 8.17
N ALA A 64 -2.92 -5.10 8.26
CA ALA A 64 -3.64 -5.87 9.26
C ALA A 64 -4.71 -6.72 8.55
N ASP A 65 -5.15 -7.77 9.21
CA ASP A 65 -6.19 -8.66 8.72
C ASP A 65 -5.84 -9.34 7.38
N GLY A 66 -4.57 -9.45 7.07
CA GLY A 66 -4.15 -10.15 5.88
C GLY A 66 -4.05 -11.66 6.14
N ALA A 67 -4.35 -12.45 5.13
CA ALA A 67 -4.18 -13.90 5.17
C ALA A 67 -3.77 -14.34 3.76
N SER A 68 -2.56 -13.99 3.35
CA SER A 68 -2.04 -14.25 2.00
C SER A 68 -2.93 -13.64 0.92
N LEU A 69 -3.45 -12.44 1.17
CA LEU A 69 -4.35 -11.77 0.25
C LEU A 69 -3.59 -11.07 -0.86
N ALA A 70 -4.28 -10.81 -1.96
CA ALA A 70 -3.73 -10.09 -3.10
C ALA A 70 -4.64 -8.92 -3.45
N GLY A 71 -4.07 -7.88 -4.04
CA GLY A 71 -4.85 -6.71 -4.42
C GLY A 71 -3.98 -5.64 -5.04
N THR A 72 -4.56 -4.46 -5.17
CA THR A 72 -3.84 -3.27 -5.64
C THR A 72 -3.90 -2.20 -4.56
N ILE A 73 -2.87 -1.38 -4.51
CA ILE A 73 -2.78 -0.30 -3.53
C ILE A 73 -2.50 1.01 -4.23
N ALA A 74 -3.12 2.07 -3.77
CA ALA A 74 -2.80 3.43 -4.17
C ALA A 74 -2.46 4.23 -2.91
N VAL A 75 -1.28 4.82 -2.90
CA VAL A 75 -0.79 5.57 -1.75
C VAL A 75 -0.62 7.01 -2.18
N TYR A 76 -1.16 7.93 -1.40
CA TYR A 76 -1.08 9.35 -1.65
C TYR A 76 -0.23 10.02 -0.57
N GLY A 77 0.66 10.89 -0.97
CA GLY A 77 1.51 11.59 -0.01
C GLY A 77 2.48 12.55 -0.67
N ARG A 78 3.58 12.78 -0.01
CA ARG A 78 4.60 13.74 -0.45
C ARG A 78 5.99 13.13 -0.45
#